data_05b0594f2ea77794d791ac40f4c5b748
#
_entry.id   05b0594f2ea77794d791ac40f4c5b748
#
_cell.length_a   1.000
_cell.length_b   1.000
_cell.length_c   1.000
_cell.angle_alpha   90.00
_cell.angle_beta   90.00
_cell.angle_gamma   90.00
#
_symmetry.space_group_name_H-M   'P 1'
#
loop_
_entity.id
_entity.type
_entity.pdbx_description
1 polymer ?
#
loop_
_entity_poly.entity_id
_entity_poly.type
_entity_poly.pdbx_seq_one_letter_code
_entity_poly.pdbx_strand_id
1 'polypeptide(L)'
;SNPLYIAILGMLMMTIGGPGEQRQELSDRIRESLSSMGAQVPDAEQLQQVIDLMLQLFPGMAYLSMLFVAVVGYRIASSVSAAINMSLPVPTPMRQWRLWDEMIWGLVGSLGLLLVFDGGPRTLAANVLLVIVALYVVQGLALVRYALWRLGVQRFLELVIYALLMFTSGISFVILGMLGLMDTWFDWRRLGPAQSDESADDDEQQ
;
A
#
# COMPACT_ATOMS: atom_id res chain seq x y z
N SER A 1 -20.83 9.78 6.05
CA SER A 1 -19.74 10.37 5.23
C SER A 1 -18.69 9.29 4.98
N ASN A 2 -18.50 8.96 3.72
CA ASN A 2 -17.65 7.87 3.29
C ASN A 2 -16.18 8.20 3.64
N PRO A 3 -15.48 7.39 4.47
CA PRO A 3 -14.11 7.66 4.90
C PRO A 3 -13.14 7.78 3.72
N LEU A 4 -13.45 7.15 2.61
CA LEU A 4 -12.70 7.22 1.35
C LEU A 4 -12.72 8.63 0.74
N TYR A 5 -13.85 9.33 0.85
CA TYR A 5 -14.01 10.70 0.36
C TYR A 5 -13.17 11.69 1.20
N ILE A 6 -13.15 11.51 2.52
CA ILE A 6 -12.35 12.34 3.43
C ILE A 6 -10.84 12.10 3.18
N ALA A 7 -10.44 10.86 2.93
CA ALA A 7 -9.05 10.52 2.63
C ALA A 7 -8.60 11.13 1.30
N ILE A 8 -9.42 11.03 0.24
CA ILE A 8 -9.13 11.64 -1.08
C ILE A 8 -9.08 13.17 -0.96
N LEU A 9 -10.00 13.78 -0.23
CA LEU A 9 -10.02 15.23 -0.02
C LEU A 9 -8.80 15.71 0.78
N GLY A 10 -8.41 14.96 1.82
CA GLY A 10 -7.19 15.23 2.61
C GLY A 10 -5.92 15.10 1.76
N MET A 11 -5.85 14.09 0.91
CA MET A 11 -4.77 13.86 -0.04
C MET A 11 -4.67 14.98 -1.07
N LEU A 12 -5.82 15.45 -1.58
CA LEU A 12 -5.92 16.58 -2.51
C LEU A 12 -5.45 17.89 -1.85
N MET A 13 -5.88 18.15 -0.63
CA MET A 13 -5.48 19.34 0.14
C MET A 13 -3.98 19.36 0.45
N MET A 14 -3.36 18.22 0.81
CA MET A 14 -1.93 18.13 1.03
C MET A 14 -1.11 18.29 -0.26
N THR A 15 -1.66 17.90 -1.41
CA THR A 15 -1.00 18.01 -2.72
C THR A 15 -0.94 19.47 -3.21
N ILE A 16 -1.91 20.30 -2.83
CA ILE A 16 -2.04 21.69 -3.30
C ILE A 16 -1.23 22.69 -2.43
N GLY A 17 -0.87 22.33 -1.19
CA GLY A 17 -0.41 23.24 -0.15
C GLY A 17 1.05 23.15 0.30
N GLY A 18 2.02 22.74 -0.53
CA GLY A 18 3.43 22.70 -0.12
C GLY A 18 4.17 24.02 -0.37
N PRO A 19 4.50 24.84 0.65
CA PRO A 19 5.27 26.05 0.47
C PRO A 19 6.75 25.77 0.16
N GLY A 20 7.33 26.55 -0.74
CA GLY A 20 8.73 26.43 -1.18
C GLY A 20 9.76 26.52 -0.04
N GLU A 21 9.42 27.20 1.06
CA GLU A 21 10.27 27.34 2.25
C GLU A 21 10.55 25.98 2.93
N GLN A 22 9.55 25.09 3.03
CA GLN A 22 9.74 23.76 3.61
C GLN A 22 10.69 22.87 2.80
N ARG A 23 10.74 23.06 1.49
CA ARG A 23 11.66 22.32 0.60
C ARG A 23 13.12 22.70 0.85
N GLN A 24 13.39 23.99 1.01
CA GLN A 24 14.75 24.48 1.29
C GLN A 24 15.22 24.01 2.66
N GLU A 25 14.41 24.18 3.69
CA GLU A 25 14.74 23.71 5.04
C GLU A 25 15.02 22.21 5.09
N LEU A 26 14.21 21.39 4.38
CA LEU A 26 14.42 19.95 4.30
C LEU A 26 15.72 19.60 3.56
N SER A 27 16.02 20.31 2.45
CA SER A 27 17.26 20.10 1.70
C SER A 27 18.51 20.40 2.54
N ASP A 28 18.46 21.47 3.32
CA ASP A 28 19.59 21.89 4.15
C ASP A 28 19.81 20.91 5.31
N ARG A 29 18.75 20.45 5.96
CA ARG A 29 18.83 19.41 7.01
C ARG A 29 19.36 18.07 6.50
N ILE A 30 18.93 17.65 5.30
CA ILE A 30 19.44 16.40 4.69
C ILE A 30 20.92 16.55 4.35
N ARG A 31 21.35 17.67 3.77
CA ARG A 31 22.76 17.94 3.47
C ARG A 31 23.63 17.92 4.73
N GLU A 32 23.17 18.60 5.78
CA GLU A 32 23.86 18.61 7.07
C GLU A 32 24.00 17.21 7.65
N SER A 33 22.92 16.42 7.62
CA SER A 33 22.94 15.04 8.10
C SER A 33 23.87 14.15 7.28
N LEU A 34 23.87 14.25 5.95
CA LEU A 34 24.75 13.48 5.07
C LEU A 34 26.22 13.85 5.27
N SER A 35 26.51 15.16 5.39
CA SER A 35 27.87 15.64 5.63
C SER A 35 28.41 15.18 7.00
N SER A 36 27.57 15.17 8.02
CA SER A 36 27.94 14.68 9.37
C SER A 36 28.23 13.18 9.41
N MET A 37 27.60 12.39 8.53
CA MET A 37 27.85 10.95 8.40
C MET A 37 29.04 10.62 7.49
N GLY A 38 29.74 11.61 6.92
CA GLY A 38 30.86 11.39 5.99
C GLY A 38 30.43 10.77 4.65
N ALA A 39 29.14 10.80 4.33
CA ALA A 39 28.63 10.30 3.06
C ALA A 39 28.93 11.31 1.94
N GLN A 40 29.17 10.81 0.71
CA GLN A 40 29.25 11.68 -0.45
C GLN A 40 27.89 12.39 -0.61
N VAL A 41 27.90 13.72 -0.50
CA VAL A 41 26.71 14.52 -0.73
C VAL A 41 26.39 14.47 -2.23
N PRO A 42 25.21 13.99 -2.65
CA PRO A 42 24.80 14.01 -4.04
C PRO A 42 24.83 15.44 -4.61
N ASP A 43 24.97 15.56 -5.92
CA ASP A 43 24.86 16.85 -6.59
C ASP A 43 23.56 17.55 -6.18
N ALA A 44 23.61 18.88 -6.08
CA ALA A 44 22.48 19.69 -5.60
C ALA A 44 21.19 19.41 -6.40
N GLU A 45 21.33 19.15 -7.68
CA GLU A 45 20.21 18.84 -8.59
C GLU A 45 19.59 17.46 -8.30
N GLN A 46 20.42 16.44 -8.09
CA GLN A 46 19.95 15.09 -7.72
C GLN A 46 19.25 15.10 -6.37
N LEU A 47 19.80 15.84 -5.39
CA LEU A 47 19.18 15.95 -4.08
C LEU A 47 17.80 16.64 -4.16
N GLN A 48 17.69 17.71 -4.94
CA GLN A 48 16.40 18.37 -5.16
C GLN A 48 15.38 17.44 -5.83
N GLN A 49 15.78 16.69 -6.85
CA GLN A 49 14.88 15.71 -7.50
C GLN A 49 14.35 14.66 -6.52
N VAL A 50 15.20 14.14 -5.64
CA VAL A 50 14.79 13.18 -4.62
C VAL A 50 13.83 13.80 -3.61
N ILE A 51 14.12 15.02 -3.15
CA ILE A 51 13.25 15.74 -2.22
C ILE A 51 11.88 16.03 -2.84
N ASP A 52 11.86 16.50 -4.09
CA ASP A 52 10.62 16.77 -4.81
C ASP A 52 9.79 15.51 -4.99
N LEU A 53 10.42 14.38 -5.31
CA LEU A 53 9.76 13.08 -5.40
C LEU A 53 9.18 12.64 -4.04
N MET A 54 9.96 12.80 -2.95
CA MET A 54 9.49 12.47 -1.60
C MET A 54 8.30 13.33 -1.20
N LEU A 55 8.36 14.63 -1.43
CA LEU A 55 7.26 15.54 -1.13
C LEU A 55 6.03 15.26 -2.00
N GLN A 56 6.24 14.92 -3.26
CA GLN A 56 5.17 14.54 -4.19
C GLN A 56 4.44 13.27 -3.75
N LEU A 57 5.18 12.26 -3.26
CA LEU A 57 4.62 10.98 -2.84
C LEU A 57 4.21 10.93 -1.36
N PHE A 58 4.54 11.98 -0.59
CA PHE A 58 4.26 12.04 0.85
C PHE A 58 2.78 11.78 1.19
N PRO A 59 1.77 12.36 0.50
CA PRO A 59 0.37 12.08 0.81
C PRO A 59 0.00 10.61 0.65
N GLY A 60 0.49 9.94 -0.40
CA GLY A 60 0.29 8.51 -0.64
C GLY A 60 0.94 7.64 0.43
N MET A 61 2.17 7.99 0.83
CA MET A 61 2.88 7.29 1.90
C MET A 61 2.18 7.48 3.26
N ALA A 62 1.70 8.68 3.56
CA ALA A 62 0.93 8.96 4.77
C ALA A 62 -0.36 8.13 4.81
N TYR A 63 -1.08 8.05 3.69
CA TYR A 63 -2.28 7.23 3.57
C TYR A 63 -1.98 5.73 3.77
N LEU A 64 -0.91 5.21 3.16
CA LEU A 64 -0.48 3.82 3.35
C LEU A 64 -0.10 3.53 4.79
N SER A 65 0.59 4.47 5.46
CA SER A 65 0.94 4.34 6.88
C SER A 65 -0.31 4.29 7.76
N MET A 66 -1.30 5.14 7.49
CA MET A 66 -2.57 5.14 8.22
C MET A 66 -3.35 3.83 7.99
N LEU A 67 -3.39 3.34 6.76
CA LEU A 67 -4.02 2.07 6.41
C LEU A 67 -3.33 0.91 7.13
N PHE A 68 -2.00 0.90 7.14
CA PHE A 68 -1.21 -0.12 7.84
C PHE A 68 -1.50 -0.13 9.34
N VAL A 69 -1.49 1.03 10.00
CA VAL A 69 -1.82 1.17 11.43
C VAL A 69 -3.25 0.69 11.71
N ALA A 70 -4.21 1.03 10.85
CA ALA A 70 -5.59 0.59 11.00
C ALA A 70 -5.73 -0.93 10.89
N VAL A 71 -5.08 -1.56 9.91
CA VAL A 71 -5.11 -3.02 9.72
C VAL A 71 -4.43 -3.73 10.89
N VAL A 72 -3.25 -3.29 11.30
CA VAL A 72 -2.53 -3.87 12.44
C VAL A 72 -3.33 -3.69 13.74
N GLY A 73 -3.86 -2.49 13.97
CA GLY A 73 -4.70 -2.19 15.13
C GLY A 73 -5.94 -3.07 15.19
N TYR A 74 -6.63 -3.24 14.06
CA TYR A 74 -7.77 -4.15 13.98
C TYR A 74 -7.39 -5.62 14.27
N ARG A 75 -6.26 -6.09 13.75
CA ARG A 75 -5.75 -7.44 14.02
C ARG A 75 -5.42 -7.66 15.49
N ILE A 76 -4.79 -6.67 16.12
CA ILE A 76 -4.50 -6.71 17.57
C ILE A 76 -5.80 -6.69 18.38
N ALA A 77 -6.70 -5.76 18.07
CA ALA A 77 -7.99 -5.65 18.75
C ALA A 77 -8.81 -6.93 18.65
N SER A 78 -8.89 -7.55 17.46
CA SER A 78 -9.61 -8.82 17.28
C SER A 78 -8.97 -9.97 18.05
N SER A 79 -7.63 -10.00 18.16
CA SER A 79 -6.92 -11.03 18.94
C SER A 79 -7.17 -10.88 20.44
N VAL A 80 -7.14 -9.64 20.95
CA VAL A 80 -7.44 -9.33 22.36
C VAL A 80 -8.90 -9.63 22.68
N SER A 81 -9.81 -9.24 21.80
CA SER A 81 -11.25 -9.49 21.96
C SER A 81 -11.58 -10.98 22.05
N ALA A 82 -10.94 -11.79 21.22
CA ALA A 82 -11.05 -13.25 21.27
C ALA A 82 -10.56 -13.82 22.63
N ALA A 83 -9.50 -13.24 23.19
CA ALA A 83 -8.96 -13.65 24.49
C ALA A 83 -9.89 -13.33 25.69
N ILE A 84 -10.73 -12.30 25.56
CA ILE A 84 -11.69 -11.88 26.61
C ILE A 84 -13.14 -12.31 26.30
N ASN A 85 -13.33 -13.24 25.36
CA ASN A 85 -14.64 -13.75 24.93
C ASN A 85 -15.62 -12.69 24.42
N MET A 86 -15.12 -11.57 23.88
CA MET A 86 -15.94 -10.61 23.15
C MET A 86 -16.00 -10.98 21.67
N SER A 87 -17.19 -10.93 21.09
CA SER A 87 -17.42 -11.29 19.67
C SER A 87 -17.13 -10.09 18.76
N LEU A 88 -15.86 -9.86 18.41
CA LEU A 88 -15.54 -9.05 17.22
C LEU A 88 -15.48 -9.96 15.98
N PRO A 89 -15.87 -9.46 14.79
CA PRO A 89 -15.73 -10.21 13.57
C PRO A 89 -14.29 -10.68 13.38
N VAL A 90 -14.10 -11.97 13.13
CA VAL A 90 -12.76 -12.53 12.91
C VAL A 90 -12.26 -12.05 11.55
N PRO A 91 -11.10 -11.36 11.50
CA PRO A 91 -10.58 -10.87 10.22
C PRO A 91 -10.26 -12.02 9.29
N THR A 92 -10.63 -11.85 8.03
CA THR A 92 -10.32 -12.83 6.96
C THR A 92 -8.84 -13.23 7.00
N PRO A 93 -8.50 -14.52 6.98
CA PRO A 93 -7.11 -14.96 6.92
C PRO A 93 -6.40 -14.35 5.72
N MET A 94 -5.17 -13.86 5.89
CA MET A 94 -4.40 -13.19 4.84
C MET A 94 -4.30 -14.02 3.55
N ARG A 95 -4.24 -15.35 3.67
CA ARG A 95 -4.21 -16.28 2.52
C ARG A 95 -5.48 -16.24 1.65
N GLN A 96 -6.60 -15.74 2.18
CA GLN A 96 -7.90 -15.61 1.49
C GLN A 96 -8.20 -14.17 1.10
N TRP A 97 -7.34 -13.22 1.51
CA TRP A 97 -7.53 -11.82 1.19
C TRP A 97 -7.31 -11.57 -0.30
N ARG A 98 -8.28 -10.97 -0.96
CA ARG A 98 -8.27 -10.62 -2.39
C ARG A 98 -8.68 -9.17 -2.56
N LEU A 99 -8.03 -8.49 -3.46
CA LEU A 99 -8.39 -7.15 -3.88
C LEU A 99 -9.56 -7.23 -4.86
N TRP A 100 -10.40 -6.20 -4.89
CA TRP A 100 -11.51 -6.12 -5.85
C TRP A 100 -10.99 -6.08 -7.28
N ASP A 101 -11.65 -6.79 -8.18
CA ASP A 101 -11.21 -6.91 -9.57
C ASP A 101 -11.25 -5.56 -10.30
N GLU A 102 -12.13 -4.64 -9.88
CA GLU A 102 -12.25 -3.28 -10.42
C GLU A 102 -11.03 -2.39 -10.16
N MET A 103 -10.18 -2.74 -9.18
CA MET A 103 -8.96 -1.97 -8.87
C MET A 103 -7.97 -1.90 -10.05
N ILE A 104 -8.07 -2.81 -11.00
CA ILE A 104 -7.27 -2.77 -12.22
C ILE A 104 -7.56 -1.52 -13.06
N TRP A 105 -8.81 -1.07 -13.09
CA TRP A 105 -9.19 0.16 -13.78
C TRP A 105 -8.60 1.40 -13.12
N GLY A 106 -8.48 1.37 -11.79
CA GLY A 106 -7.76 2.41 -11.04
C GLY A 106 -6.27 2.45 -11.39
N LEU A 107 -5.63 1.29 -11.55
CA LEU A 107 -4.23 1.19 -11.98
C LEU A 107 -4.05 1.73 -13.41
N VAL A 108 -4.86 1.29 -14.35
CA VAL A 108 -4.80 1.73 -15.76
C VAL A 108 -5.10 3.22 -15.85
N GLY A 109 -6.13 3.71 -15.15
CA GLY A 109 -6.52 5.12 -15.13
C GLY A 109 -5.44 6.02 -14.54
N SER A 110 -4.85 5.64 -13.41
CA SER A 110 -3.75 6.40 -12.80
C SER A 110 -2.50 6.40 -13.66
N LEU A 111 -2.17 5.29 -14.32
CA LEU A 111 -1.04 5.22 -15.26
C LEU A 111 -1.30 6.09 -16.49
N GLY A 112 -2.52 6.08 -17.04
CA GLY A 112 -2.93 6.95 -18.14
C GLY A 112 -2.83 8.44 -17.79
N LEU A 113 -3.29 8.84 -16.60
CA LEU A 113 -3.18 10.22 -16.12
C LEU A 113 -1.73 10.65 -15.94
N LEU A 114 -0.85 9.77 -15.47
CA LEU A 114 0.59 10.03 -15.35
C LEU A 114 1.26 10.33 -16.70
N LEU A 115 0.79 9.70 -17.79
CA LEU A 115 1.37 9.86 -19.13
C LEU A 115 0.83 11.08 -19.87
N VAL A 116 -0.41 11.49 -19.58
CA VAL A 116 -1.12 12.52 -20.36
C VAL A 116 -1.04 13.90 -19.69
N PHE A 117 -0.99 13.95 -18.35
CA PHE A 117 -1.09 15.21 -17.61
C PHE A 117 0.20 15.55 -16.89
N ASP A 118 0.43 16.86 -16.71
CA ASP A 118 1.50 17.43 -15.88
C ASP A 118 0.94 18.18 -14.67
N GLY A 119 1.82 18.52 -13.72
CA GLY A 119 1.47 19.30 -12.53
C GLY A 119 0.59 18.54 -11.52
N GLY A 120 -0.43 19.18 -10.98
CA GLY A 120 -1.30 18.65 -9.93
C GLY A 120 -1.97 17.30 -10.25
N PRO A 121 -2.60 17.13 -11.43
CA PRO A 121 -3.20 15.85 -11.82
C PRO A 121 -2.20 14.70 -11.87
N ARG A 122 -0.98 14.94 -12.36
CA ARG A 122 0.11 13.96 -12.36
C ARG A 122 0.51 13.55 -10.95
N THR A 123 0.64 14.52 -10.04
CA THR A 123 0.95 14.25 -8.63
C THR A 123 -0.13 13.40 -7.96
N LEU A 124 -1.40 13.72 -8.20
CA LEU A 124 -2.52 12.93 -7.70
C LEU A 124 -2.47 11.50 -8.25
N ALA A 125 -2.29 11.34 -9.57
CA ALA A 125 -2.18 10.05 -10.22
C ALA A 125 -1.02 9.21 -9.67
N ALA A 126 0.14 9.82 -9.41
CA ALA A 126 1.29 9.14 -8.81
C ALA A 126 0.98 8.60 -7.40
N ASN A 127 0.27 9.38 -6.58
CA ASN A 127 -0.12 8.97 -5.24
C ASN A 127 -1.17 7.84 -5.26
N VAL A 128 -2.16 7.93 -6.15
CA VAL A 128 -3.15 6.87 -6.34
C VAL A 128 -2.48 5.59 -6.84
N LEU A 129 -1.58 5.71 -7.82
CA LEU A 129 -0.80 4.58 -8.33
C LEU A 129 0.03 3.92 -7.24
N LEU A 130 0.71 4.72 -6.40
CA LEU A 130 1.50 4.22 -5.26
C LEU A 130 0.64 3.37 -4.33
N VAL A 131 -0.55 3.84 -3.98
CA VAL A 131 -1.48 3.09 -3.10
C VAL A 131 -1.95 1.80 -3.77
N ILE A 132 -2.34 1.85 -5.04
CA ILE A 132 -2.81 0.67 -5.78
C ILE A 132 -1.69 -0.37 -5.90
N VAL A 133 -0.48 0.05 -6.26
CA VAL A 133 0.69 -0.85 -6.35
C VAL A 133 0.99 -1.49 -4.99
N ALA A 134 0.93 -0.73 -3.89
CA ALA A 134 1.12 -1.28 -2.56
C ALA A 134 0.05 -2.33 -2.21
N LEU A 135 -1.21 -2.11 -2.60
CA LEU A 135 -2.27 -3.11 -2.42
C LEU A 135 -2.02 -4.38 -3.23
N TYR A 136 -1.51 -4.27 -4.48
CA TYR A 136 -1.10 -5.44 -5.27
C TYR A 136 0.10 -6.17 -4.65
N VAL A 137 1.05 -5.47 -4.03
CA VAL A 137 2.13 -6.10 -3.26
C VAL A 137 1.58 -6.91 -2.08
N VAL A 138 0.61 -6.38 -1.35
CA VAL A 138 -0.07 -7.11 -0.27
C VAL A 138 -0.80 -8.34 -0.82
N GLN A 139 -1.46 -8.25 -1.98
CA GLN A 139 -2.09 -9.38 -2.65
C GLN A 139 -1.07 -10.45 -3.06
N GLY A 140 0.08 -10.04 -3.61
CA GLY A 140 1.19 -10.95 -3.92
C GLY A 140 1.73 -11.64 -2.67
N LEU A 141 1.86 -10.93 -1.57
CA LEU A 141 2.24 -11.52 -0.28
C LEU A 141 1.20 -12.52 0.22
N ALA A 142 -0.08 -12.24 0.03
CA ALA A 142 -1.17 -13.18 0.35
C ALA A 142 -1.09 -14.46 -0.51
N LEU A 143 -0.71 -14.33 -1.79
CA LEU A 143 -0.48 -15.46 -2.68
C LEU A 143 0.73 -16.31 -2.24
N VAL A 144 1.85 -15.67 -1.89
CA VAL A 144 3.02 -16.36 -1.32
C VAL A 144 2.62 -17.12 -0.06
N ARG A 145 1.88 -16.49 0.85
CA ARG A 145 1.38 -17.16 2.06
C ARG A 145 0.48 -18.37 1.75
N TYR A 146 -0.37 -18.24 0.75
CA TYR A 146 -1.20 -19.37 0.31
C TYR A 146 -0.35 -20.53 -0.24
N ALA A 147 0.66 -20.23 -1.06
CA ALA A 147 1.57 -21.22 -1.63
C ALA A 147 2.36 -21.95 -0.54
N LEU A 148 2.92 -21.22 0.42
CA LEU A 148 3.65 -21.78 1.55
C LEU A 148 2.77 -22.69 2.42
N TRP A 149 1.54 -22.26 2.66
CA TRP A 149 0.57 -23.09 3.38
C TRP A 149 0.22 -24.37 2.62
N ARG A 150 0.01 -24.28 1.29
CA ARG A 150 -0.30 -25.44 0.44
C ARG A 150 0.84 -26.45 0.38
N LEU A 151 2.09 -25.97 0.41
CA LEU A 151 3.30 -26.79 0.41
C LEU A 151 3.62 -27.37 1.80
N GLY A 152 2.87 -27.04 2.84
CA GLY A 152 3.12 -27.51 4.21
C GLY A 152 4.43 -26.99 4.80
N VAL A 153 4.88 -25.82 4.36
CA VAL A 153 6.16 -25.24 4.80
C VAL A 153 6.12 -24.94 6.29
N GLN A 154 7.17 -25.34 7.00
CA GLN A 154 7.32 -25.11 8.44
C GLN A 154 7.38 -23.60 8.74
N ARG A 155 6.81 -23.19 9.87
CA ARG A 155 6.73 -21.77 10.30
C ARG A 155 8.09 -21.06 10.34
N PHE A 156 9.15 -21.81 10.70
CA PHE A 156 10.51 -21.26 10.70
C PHE A 156 10.97 -20.89 9.28
N LEU A 157 10.76 -21.77 8.31
CA LEU A 157 11.14 -21.53 6.92
C LEU A 157 10.27 -20.41 6.30
N GLU A 158 9.01 -20.33 6.67
CA GLU A 158 8.13 -19.21 6.30
C GLU A 158 8.70 -17.87 6.78
N LEU A 159 9.16 -17.80 8.04
CA LEU A 159 9.81 -16.59 8.59
C LEU A 159 11.08 -16.22 7.81
N VAL A 160 11.91 -17.21 7.46
CA VAL A 160 13.12 -17.01 6.65
C VAL A 160 12.79 -16.45 5.28
N ILE A 161 11.74 -16.96 4.62
CA ILE A 161 11.29 -16.47 3.31
C ILE A 161 10.83 -15.01 3.41
N TYR A 162 10.05 -14.64 4.45
CA TYR A 162 9.65 -13.24 4.64
C TYR A 162 10.83 -12.33 4.95
N ALA A 163 11.78 -12.79 5.76
CA ALA A 163 13.02 -12.05 6.02
C ALA A 163 13.82 -11.82 4.74
N LEU A 164 13.94 -12.84 3.88
CA LEU A 164 14.60 -12.74 2.58
C LEU A 164 13.88 -11.75 1.65
N LEU A 165 12.55 -11.80 1.59
CA LEU A 165 11.74 -10.85 0.83
C LEU A 165 11.93 -9.41 1.32
N MET A 166 12.05 -9.21 2.62
CA MET A 166 12.34 -7.91 3.21
C MET A 166 13.76 -7.43 2.90
N PHE A 167 14.75 -8.34 2.94
CA PHE A 167 16.14 -8.00 2.65
C PHE A 167 16.36 -7.60 1.18
N THR A 168 15.67 -8.28 0.26
CA THR A 168 15.69 -7.98 -1.19
C THR A 168 14.66 -6.93 -1.61
N SER A 169 14.34 -5.99 -0.74
CA SER A 169 13.17 -5.09 -0.78
C SER A 169 12.80 -4.56 -2.18
N GLY A 170 13.75 -3.99 -2.95
CA GLY A 170 13.44 -3.39 -4.25
C GLY A 170 12.87 -4.39 -5.26
N ILE A 171 13.56 -5.51 -5.48
CA ILE A 171 13.16 -6.54 -6.44
C ILE A 171 11.93 -7.30 -5.95
N SER A 172 11.86 -7.57 -4.65
CA SER A 172 10.74 -8.29 -4.04
C SER A 172 9.42 -7.52 -4.19
N PHE A 173 9.42 -6.20 -4.05
CA PHE A 173 8.22 -5.39 -4.26
C PHE A 173 7.70 -5.49 -5.70
N VAL A 174 8.59 -5.46 -6.69
CA VAL A 174 8.20 -5.61 -8.10
C VAL A 174 7.61 -7.00 -8.35
N ILE A 175 8.30 -8.06 -7.88
CA ILE A 175 7.83 -9.44 -8.06
C ILE A 175 6.48 -9.66 -7.36
N LEU A 176 6.35 -9.23 -6.11
CA LEU A 176 5.09 -9.36 -5.36
C LEU A 176 3.95 -8.57 -6.00
N GLY A 177 4.21 -7.36 -6.48
CA GLY A 177 3.24 -6.55 -7.20
C GLY A 177 2.75 -7.23 -8.48
N MET A 178 3.68 -7.80 -9.27
CA MET A 178 3.34 -8.56 -10.47
C MET A 178 2.56 -9.83 -10.15
N LEU A 179 2.97 -10.59 -9.13
CA LEU A 179 2.25 -11.78 -8.70
C LEU A 179 0.84 -11.44 -8.22
N GLY A 180 0.68 -10.35 -7.47
CA GLY A 180 -0.63 -9.87 -7.03
C GLY A 180 -1.52 -9.46 -8.20
N LEU A 181 -0.96 -8.75 -9.19
CA LEU A 181 -1.68 -8.37 -10.40
C LEU A 181 -2.09 -9.60 -11.22
N MET A 182 -1.20 -10.58 -11.40
CA MET A 182 -1.50 -11.82 -12.12
C MET A 182 -2.56 -12.66 -11.41
N ASP A 183 -2.58 -12.70 -10.08
CA ASP A 183 -3.60 -13.42 -9.31
C ASP A 183 -5.03 -12.88 -9.55
N THR A 184 -5.16 -11.59 -9.91
CA THR A 184 -6.44 -10.99 -10.29
C THR A 184 -7.04 -11.66 -11.54
N TRP A 185 -6.21 -12.04 -12.51
CA TRP A 185 -6.66 -12.65 -13.78
C TRP A 185 -6.71 -14.19 -13.73
N PHE A 186 -5.73 -14.82 -13.10
CA PHE A 186 -5.59 -16.28 -13.13
C PHE A 186 -6.29 -16.99 -11.96
N ASP A 187 -6.71 -16.23 -10.94
CA ASP A 187 -7.33 -16.76 -9.71
C ASP A 187 -6.67 -18.07 -9.22
N TRP A 188 -5.35 -18.03 -9.06
CA TRP A 188 -4.56 -19.21 -8.69
C TRP A 188 -5.02 -19.85 -7.39
N ARG A 189 -5.66 -19.07 -6.52
CA ARG A 189 -6.22 -19.51 -5.25
C ARG A 189 -7.63 -20.09 -5.37
N ARG A 190 -8.29 -19.91 -6.53
CA ARG A 190 -9.68 -20.33 -6.81
C ARG A 190 -10.66 -19.82 -5.74
N LEU A 191 -10.52 -18.56 -5.36
CA LEU A 191 -11.36 -17.94 -4.34
C LEU A 191 -12.72 -17.46 -4.88
N GLY A 192 -12.90 -17.48 -6.21
CA GLY A 192 -14.05 -16.88 -6.88
C GLY A 192 -14.00 -15.34 -6.91
N PRO A 193 -14.98 -14.66 -7.48
CA PRO A 193 -15.07 -13.20 -7.44
C PRO A 193 -15.13 -12.73 -5.99
N ALA A 194 -14.51 -11.57 -5.71
CA ALA A 194 -14.61 -10.95 -4.39
C ALA A 194 -16.09 -10.68 -4.09
N GLN A 195 -16.61 -11.30 -3.04
CA GLN A 195 -17.99 -11.05 -2.61
C GLN A 195 -18.07 -9.57 -2.20
N SER A 196 -18.73 -8.76 -3.03
CA SER A 196 -19.33 -7.52 -2.58
C SER A 196 -20.36 -7.89 -1.50
N ASP A 197 -20.34 -7.18 -0.37
CA ASP A 197 -21.27 -7.35 0.77
C ASP A 197 -22.74 -7.02 0.38
N GLU A 198 -23.26 -7.68 -0.65
CA GLU A 198 -24.61 -7.52 -1.16
C GLU A 198 -25.64 -8.37 -0.41
N SER A 199 -25.20 -9.14 0.60
CA SER A 199 -26.06 -10.03 1.38
C SER A 199 -26.66 -9.40 2.65
N ALA A 200 -26.51 -8.10 2.86
CA ALA A 200 -27.09 -7.43 4.05
C ALA A 200 -28.55 -6.96 3.86
N ASP A 201 -29.05 -6.89 2.63
CA ASP A 201 -30.37 -6.33 2.34
C ASP A 201 -31.51 -7.34 2.17
N ASP A 202 -31.19 -8.64 2.10
CA ASP A 202 -32.22 -9.67 1.86
C ASP A 202 -32.88 -10.21 3.14
N ASP A 203 -32.32 -9.93 4.31
CA ASP A 203 -32.89 -10.42 5.59
C ASP A 203 -33.89 -9.44 6.25
N GLU A 204 -34.10 -8.23 5.72
CA GLU A 204 -35.09 -7.29 6.26
C GLU A 204 -36.49 -7.39 5.58
N GLN A 205 -36.71 -8.33 4.65
CA GLN A 205 -38.00 -8.47 3.94
C GLN A 205 -38.72 -9.80 4.20
N GLN A 206 -38.46 -10.50 5.31
CA GLN A 206 -39.28 -11.64 5.71
C GLN A 206 -39.95 -11.47 7.05
#